data_0e5b9c700e846ba657118254e0eafcb5
#
_entry.id   0e5b9c700e846ba657118254e0eafcb5
#
_cell.length_a   1.000
_cell.length_b   1.000
_cell.length_c   1.000
_cell.angle_alpha   90.00
_cell.angle_beta   90.00
_cell.angle_gamma   90.00
#
_symmetry.space_group_name_H-M   'P 1'
#
loop_
_entity.id
_entity.type
_entity.pdbx_description
1 polymer ?
#
loop_
_entity_poly.entity_id
_entity_poly.type
_entity_poly.pdbx_seq_one_letter_code
_entity_poly.pdbx_strand_id
1 'polypeptide(L)'
;LGIDTGGTYTDAVLWSQAKGVAAKAKALTTRHDLAVGISGAVGAVLDKAASASGAIKLVSMSTTLATNALVEGQGGRVALVMVGFAEADLDRGGLRAALGSDPVLFLPGGHDVHGNESPLALEMLEEALPALAPTVSGFAVCAYFAVRNPEHELAAAELIRARTGLPVTMSHELSAKLGGPRRALTTLLNARLIAMIDRLVAATEGFLAERCIDAPLMVVRGDGALVSAAFARLRPIETILSGPAASLVGARHLTGLENAVVSDIGGTTTDVAVLERGHPRLDPEGATVGAYRTMVEAVAMRTFGLGGDSEIRLEEGGLAPRLVLGPRRLVPLSLAAHTHGEVVVEVLARQATAQSPGRLDGRFAMRTGVPDRLAAGLTPVEEKLYGAVTREPQPLDRLLLSTVQAVTLDRLVARGLVHLCGFTPSDAAHVRGLQANWNAEAARLGAVLFARRRDGSGNPIAPDAEAICHRVLAAVTRRSAEAILETALAEDNHDGARTVAHTLVQRALDGAGGIARLSLALDRPVIGLGASAPLHYAGLSG
;
A
#
# COMPACT_ATOMS: atom_id res chain seq x y z
N LEU A 1 -3.93 2.66 -23.82
CA LEU A 1 -4.49 1.75 -22.84
C LEU A 1 -3.71 1.88 -21.54
N GLY A 2 -4.38 2.21 -20.44
CA GLY A 2 -3.80 2.23 -19.09
C GLY A 2 -4.24 0.99 -18.31
N ILE A 3 -3.32 0.39 -17.56
CA ILE A 3 -3.55 -0.77 -16.69
C ILE A 3 -2.98 -0.43 -15.32
N ASP A 4 -3.76 -0.59 -14.26
CA ASP A 4 -3.28 -0.50 -12.88
C ASP A 4 -3.52 -1.82 -12.15
N THR A 5 -2.44 -2.52 -11.82
CA THR A 5 -2.51 -3.81 -11.13
C THR A 5 -2.29 -3.61 -9.65
N GLY A 6 -3.40 -3.47 -8.92
CA GLY A 6 -3.42 -3.40 -7.47
C GLY A 6 -3.42 -4.77 -6.78
N GLY A 7 -3.31 -4.76 -5.45
CA GLY A 7 -3.33 -6.00 -4.65
C GLY A 7 -4.68 -6.73 -4.61
N THR A 8 -5.80 -6.05 -4.92
CA THR A 8 -7.16 -6.59 -4.86
C THR A 8 -7.85 -6.56 -6.22
N TYR A 9 -7.69 -5.48 -6.95
CA TYR A 9 -8.29 -5.28 -8.28
C TYR A 9 -7.24 -4.83 -9.27
N THR A 10 -7.47 -5.21 -10.54
CA THR A 10 -6.79 -4.67 -11.71
C THR A 10 -7.78 -3.78 -12.43
N ASP A 11 -7.42 -2.53 -12.60
CA ASP A 11 -8.19 -1.53 -13.34
C ASP A 11 -7.62 -1.39 -14.74
N ALA A 12 -8.51 -1.21 -15.74
CA ALA A 12 -8.11 -0.90 -17.10
C ALA A 12 -8.92 0.29 -17.64
N VAL A 13 -8.24 1.14 -18.41
CA VAL A 13 -8.82 2.35 -19.00
C VAL A 13 -8.34 2.49 -20.44
N LEU A 14 -9.28 2.70 -21.36
CA LEU A 14 -8.97 3.14 -22.71
C LEU A 14 -9.20 4.65 -22.80
N TRP A 15 -8.15 5.38 -23.13
CA TRP A 15 -8.17 6.83 -23.27
C TRP A 15 -7.83 7.24 -24.70
N SER A 16 -8.45 8.27 -25.18
CA SER A 16 -8.19 8.86 -26.50
C SER A 16 -8.09 10.37 -26.38
N GLN A 17 -7.15 10.96 -27.11
CA GLN A 17 -6.95 12.41 -27.11
C GLN A 17 -8.22 13.17 -27.56
N ALA A 18 -9.01 12.59 -28.47
CA ALA A 18 -10.20 13.23 -29.01
C ALA A 18 -11.45 13.08 -28.11
N LYS A 19 -11.55 11.98 -27.34
CA LYS A 19 -12.76 11.62 -26.58
C LYS A 19 -12.54 11.55 -25.07
N GLY A 20 -11.30 11.73 -24.58
CA GLY A 20 -10.96 11.47 -23.19
C GLY A 20 -11.05 9.98 -22.86
N VAL A 21 -11.66 9.63 -21.72
CA VAL A 21 -11.90 8.23 -21.31
C VAL A 21 -12.98 7.60 -22.18
N ALA A 22 -12.58 6.68 -23.05
CA ALA A 22 -13.48 5.97 -23.95
C ALA A 22 -14.18 4.78 -23.26
N ALA A 23 -13.45 4.04 -22.44
CA ALA A 23 -14.00 2.94 -21.65
C ALA A 23 -13.14 2.68 -20.40
N LYS A 24 -13.76 2.12 -19.37
CA LYS A 24 -13.07 1.63 -18.17
C LYS A 24 -13.69 0.34 -17.67
N ALA A 25 -12.87 -0.52 -17.09
CA ALA A 25 -13.30 -1.76 -16.44
C ALA A 25 -12.38 -2.10 -15.27
N LYS A 26 -12.87 -2.98 -14.41
CA LYS A 26 -12.19 -3.48 -13.23
C LYS A 26 -12.39 -4.99 -13.14
N ALA A 27 -11.35 -5.73 -12.82
CA ALA A 27 -11.39 -7.16 -12.55
C ALA A 27 -10.67 -7.47 -11.23
N LEU A 28 -10.97 -8.61 -10.61
CA LEU A 28 -10.24 -9.07 -9.44
C LEU A 28 -8.80 -9.42 -9.82
N THR A 29 -7.84 -8.99 -9.02
CA THR A 29 -6.44 -9.39 -9.20
C THR A 29 -6.25 -10.82 -8.69
N THR A 30 -5.76 -11.70 -9.54
CA THR A 30 -5.46 -13.08 -9.21
C THR A 30 -3.98 -13.19 -8.86
N ARG A 31 -3.64 -13.22 -7.56
CA ARG A 31 -2.23 -13.17 -7.09
C ARG A 31 -1.35 -14.33 -7.58
N HIS A 32 -1.93 -15.51 -7.84
CA HIS A 32 -1.20 -16.69 -8.34
C HIS A 32 -1.03 -16.67 -9.86
N ASP A 33 -1.89 -15.92 -10.57
CA ASP A 33 -1.81 -15.73 -12.03
C ASP A 33 -2.30 -14.32 -12.39
N LEU A 34 -1.36 -13.40 -12.51
CA LEU A 34 -1.64 -11.99 -12.81
C LEU A 34 -2.26 -11.78 -14.20
N ALA A 35 -2.00 -12.73 -15.14
CA ALA A 35 -2.56 -12.66 -16.48
C ALA A 35 -4.10 -12.70 -16.46
N VAL A 36 -4.71 -13.45 -15.54
CA VAL A 36 -6.18 -13.56 -15.40
C VAL A 36 -6.81 -12.21 -15.08
N GLY A 37 -6.28 -11.48 -14.09
CA GLY A 37 -6.79 -10.16 -13.71
C GLY A 37 -6.62 -9.13 -14.82
N ILE A 38 -5.44 -9.11 -15.46
CA ILE A 38 -5.13 -8.21 -16.59
C ILE A 38 -6.05 -8.53 -17.78
N SER A 39 -6.15 -9.79 -18.17
CA SER A 39 -6.98 -10.22 -19.31
C SER A 39 -8.46 -9.90 -19.07
N GLY A 40 -8.96 -10.09 -17.85
CA GLY A 40 -10.34 -9.76 -17.48
C GLY A 40 -10.63 -8.26 -17.58
N ALA A 41 -9.78 -7.42 -17.01
CA ALA A 41 -9.97 -5.97 -17.02
C ALA A 41 -9.81 -5.40 -18.45
N VAL A 42 -8.75 -5.75 -19.16
CA VAL A 42 -8.48 -5.23 -20.50
C VAL A 42 -9.48 -5.77 -21.51
N GLY A 43 -9.83 -7.08 -21.45
CA GLY A 43 -10.88 -7.67 -22.29
C GLY A 43 -12.19 -6.90 -22.16
N ALA A 44 -12.65 -6.67 -20.94
CA ALA A 44 -13.88 -5.92 -20.68
C ALA A 44 -13.83 -4.45 -21.17
N VAL A 45 -12.66 -3.80 -21.15
CA VAL A 45 -12.48 -2.46 -21.72
C VAL A 45 -12.59 -2.47 -23.24
N LEU A 46 -11.93 -3.44 -23.90
CA LEU A 46 -11.96 -3.55 -25.36
C LEU A 46 -13.36 -3.84 -25.87
N ASP A 47 -14.10 -4.75 -25.20
CA ASP A 47 -15.46 -5.09 -25.54
C ASP A 47 -16.41 -3.89 -25.40
N LYS A 48 -16.28 -3.13 -24.32
CA LYS A 48 -17.08 -1.92 -24.07
C LYS A 48 -16.81 -0.81 -25.09
N ALA A 49 -15.55 -0.66 -25.49
CA ALA A 49 -15.15 0.41 -26.41
C ALA A 49 -15.48 0.06 -27.87
N ALA A 50 -15.81 -1.19 -28.19
CA ALA A 50 -15.91 -1.71 -29.57
C ALA A 50 -14.72 -1.28 -30.44
N SER A 51 -13.53 -1.19 -29.83
CA SER A 51 -12.32 -0.64 -30.45
C SER A 51 -11.49 -1.76 -31.06
N ALA A 52 -10.98 -1.51 -32.28
CA ALA A 52 -10.01 -2.41 -32.87
C ALA A 52 -8.69 -2.36 -32.08
N SER A 53 -8.12 -3.52 -31.76
CA SER A 53 -6.83 -3.67 -31.06
C SER A 53 -5.70 -2.87 -31.74
N GLY A 54 -5.68 -2.80 -33.07
CA GLY A 54 -4.71 -2.04 -33.85
C GLY A 54 -4.79 -0.51 -33.71
N ALA A 55 -5.83 0.04 -33.07
CA ALA A 55 -5.93 1.48 -32.78
C ALA A 55 -5.15 1.88 -31.52
N ILE A 56 -4.75 0.92 -30.68
CA ILE A 56 -3.97 1.17 -29.46
C ILE A 56 -2.53 1.52 -29.86
N LYS A 57 -2.04 2.69 -29.44
CA LYS A 57 -0.71 3.19 -29.76
C LYS A 57 0.28 3.09 -28.62
N LEU A 58 -0.21 2.94 -27.39
CA LEU A 58 0.59 2.84 -26.18
C LEU A 58 -0.17 2.04 -25.14
N VAL A 59 0.54 1.16 -24.44
CA VAL A 59 0.07 0.51 -23.21
C VAL A 59 0.93 1.00 -22.07
N SER A 60 0.32 1.60 -21.04
CA SER A 60 1.02 1.97 -19.81
C SER A 60 0.50 1.14 -18.64
N MET A 61 1.42 0.67 -17.81
CA MET A 61 1.10 -0.16 -16.65
C MET A 61 1.68 0.44 -15.37
N SER A 62 0.83 0.63 -14.35
CA SER A 62 1.24 0.83 -12.96
C SER A 62 0.97 -0.42 -12.15
N THR A 63 1.70 -0.59 -11.04
CA THR A 63 1.51 -1.74 -10.17
C THR A 63 1.91 -1.44 -8.73
N THR A 64 1.13 -1.94 -7.79
CA THR A 64 1.52 -1.96 -6.37
C THR A 64 2.28 -3.24 -5.99
N LEU A 65 2.54 -4.14 -6.96
CA LEU A 65 3.12 -5.46 -6.71
C LEU A 65 4.50 -5.35 -6.06
N ALA A 66 5.39 -4.51 -6.60
CA ALA A 66 6.73 -4.31 -6.05
C ALA A 66 6.68 -3.75 -4.62
N THR A 67 5.85 -2.75 -4.37
CA THR A 67 5.66 -2.16 -3.04
C THR A 67 5.14 -3.19 -2.05
N ASN A 68 4.09 -3.92 -2.41
CA ASN A 68 3.48 -4.94 -1.55
C ASN A 68 4.46 -6.08 -1.25
N ALA A 69 5.22 -6.54 -2.26
CA ALA A 69 6.21 -7.59 -2.07
C ALA A 69 7.27 -7.21 -1.03
N LEU A 70 7.77 -5.97 -1.09
CA LEU A 70 8.76 -5.50 -0.12
C LEU A 70 8.17 -5.34 1.29
N VAL A 71 6.94 -4.86 1.41
CA VAL A 71 6.25 -4.71 2.70
C VAL A 71 5.94 -6.07 3.33
N GLU A 72 5.53 -7.04 2.51
CA GLU A 72 5.19 -8.41 2.95
C GLU A 72 6.43 -9.31 3.09
N GLY A 73 7.64 -8.81 2.81
CA GLY A 73 8.88 -9.60 2.83
C GLY A 73 8.91 -10.70 1.76
N GLN A 74 8.18 -10.51 0.66
CA GLN A 74 8.15 -11.44 -0.47
C GLN A 74 9.28 -11.11 -1.45
N GLY A 75 9.67 -12.09 -2.25
CA GLY A 75 10.70 -11.95 -3.27
C GLY A 75 11.58 -13.19 -3.35
N GLY A 76 12.48 -13.20 -4.32
CA GLY A 76 13.46 -14.27 -4.48
C GLY A 76 14.54 -14.18 -3.41
N ARG A 77 15.09 -15.32 -3.02
CA ARG A 77 16.31 -15.36 -2.20
C ARG A 77 17.50 -14.87 -3.03
N VAL A 78 18.32 -13.98 -2.48
CA VAL A 78 19.40 -13.28 -3.21
C VAL A 78 20.71 -13.38 -2.46
N ALA A 79 21.81 -13.66 -3.14
CA ALA A 79 23.13 -13.53 -2.56
C ALA A 79 23.63 -12.08 -2.68
N LEU A 80 24.01 -11.48 -1.57
CA LEU A 80 24.63 -10.15 -1.53
C LEU A 80 26.15 -10.28 -1.56
N VAL A 81 26.81 -9.69 -2.55
CA VAL A 81 28.27 -9.61 -2.67
C VAL A 81 28.70 -8.20 -2.31
N MET A 82 29.48 -8.08 -1.23
CA MET A 82 29.98 -6.83 -0.66
C MET A 82 31.48 -6.71 -0.90
N VAL A 83 31.89 -5.85 -1.84
CA VAL A 83 33.31 -5.69 -2.23
C VAL A 83 33.91 -4.50 -1.49
N GLY A 84 34.93 -4.73 -0.66
CA GLY A 84 35.63 -3.70 0.11
C GLY A 84 34.87 -3.23 1.36
N PHE A 85 33.86 -3.96 1.81
CA PHE A 85 33.10 -3.70 3.03
C PHE A 85 33.44 -4.71 4.13
N ALA A 86 33.14 -4.34 5.36
CA ALA A 86 33.25 -5.21 6.53
C ALA A 86 31.86 -5.66 7.01
N GLU A 87 31.82 -6.70 7.83
CA GLU A 87 30.57 -7.22 8.40
C GLU A 87 29.79 -6.16 9.21
N ALA A 88 30.49 -5.26 9.90
CA ALA A 88 29.89 -4.15 10.64
C ALA A 88 29.08 -3.17 9.74
N ASP A 89 29.33 -3.13 8.44
CA ASP A 89 28.57 -2.29 7.52
C ASP A 89 27.14 -2.80 7.31
N LEU A 90 26.85 -4.07 7.61
CA LEU A 90 25.48 -4.60 7.59
C LEU A 90 24.58 -3.94 8.64
N ASP A 91 25.14 -3.40 9.73
CA ASP A 91 24.36 -2.77 10.80
C ASP A 91 23.89 -1.35 10.45
N ARG A 92 24.26 -0.87 9.26
CA ARG A 92 23.92 0.46 8.77
C ARG A 92 22.76 0.41 7.76
N GLY A 93 21.90 1.43 7.80
CA GLY A 93 20.84 1.63 6.80
C GLY A 93 19.77 0.54 6.77
N GLY A 94 19.65 -0.31 7.79
CA GLY A 94 18.68 -1.41 7.84
C GLY A 94 19.06 -2.64 7.01
N LEU A 95 20.32 -2.70 6.49
CA LEU A 95 20.74 -3.76 5.57
C LEU A 95 20.69 -5.15 6.21
N ARG A 96 21.14 -5.33 7.47
CA ARG A 96 21.10 -6.62 8.18
C ARG A 96 19.67 -7.13 8.35
N ALA A 97 18.74 -6.24 8.71
CA ALA A 97 17.32 -6.61 8.84
C ALA A 97 16.72 -7.02 7.49
N ALA A 98 17.07 -6.29 6.43
CA ALA A 98 16.62 -6.62 5.08
C ALA A 98 17.23 -7.93 4.58
N LEU A 99 18.51 -8.20 4.85
CA LEU A 99 19.19 -9.42 4.43
C LEU A 99 18.50 -10.67 5.03
N GLY A 100 18.13 -10.62 6.31
CA GLY A 100 17.49 -11.75 6.99
C GLY A 100 18.34 -13.01 6.96
N SER A 101 17.88 -14.07 6.28
CA SER A 101 18.58 -15.34 6.08
C SER A 101 19.27 -15.47 4.70
N ASP A 102 19.28 -14.42 3.90
CA ASP A 102 19.94 -14.44 2.59
C ASP A 102 21.46 -14.46 2.77
N PRO A 103 22.19 -15.18 1.90
CA PRO A 103 23.64 -15.27 2.03
C PRO A 103 24.34 -13.95 1.67
N VAL A 104 25.42 -13.66 2.39
CA VAL A 104 26.30 -12.54 2.09
C VAL A 104 27.73 -13.03 1.93
N LEU A 105 28.43 -12.50 0.93
CA LEU A 105 29.84 -12.75 0.66
C LEU A 105 30.61 -11.43 0.70
N PHE A 106 31.64 -11.35 1.52
CA PHE A 106 32.54 -10.22 1.57
C PHE A 106 33.80 -10.53 0.75
N LEU A 107 34.16 -9.61 -0.14
CA LEU A 107 35.35 -9.73 -0.97
C LEU A 107 36.31 -8.57 -0.66
N PRO A 108 37.63 -8.83 -0.56
CA PRO A 108 38.63 -7.78 -0.67
C PRO A 108 38.48 -7.03 -1.99
N GLY A 109 38.75 -5.72 -1.98
CA GLY A 109 38.59 -4.87 -3.16
C GLY A 109 38.02 -3.51 -2.81
N GLY A 110 37.30 -2.91 -3.74
CA GLY A 110 36.75 -1.56 -3.63
C GLY A 110 37.70 -0.48 -4.11
N HIS A 111 37.22 0.76 -4.03
CA HIS A 111 37.98 1.95 -4.42
C HIS A 111 38.01 2.97 -3.27
N ASP A 112 38.93 3.90 -3.29
CA ASP A 112 38.93 5.04 -2.38
C ASP A 112 38.15 6.24 -2.93
N VAL A 113 38.15 7.36 -2.21
CA VAL A 113 37.42 8.57 -2.63
C VAL A 113 37.99 9.19 -3.93
N HIS A 114 39.21 8.85 -4.32
CA HIS A 114 39.85 9.31 -5.55
C HIS A 114 39.68 8.34 -6.72
N GLY A 115 39.09 7.15 -6.47
CA GLY A 115 38.87 6.09 -7.45
C GLY A 115 40.05 5.14 -7.59
N ASN A 116 41.07 5.19 -6.70
CA ASN A 116 42.15 4.21 -6.68
C ASN A 116 41.62 2.88 -6.16
N GLU A 117 41.99 1.79 -6.83
CA GLU A 117 41.52 0.45 -6.50
C GLU A 117 42.34 -0.22 -5.40
N SER A 118 41.69 -1.04 -4.59
CA SER A 118 42.32 -2.12 -3.83
C SER A 118 42.16 -3.41 -4.63
N PRO A 119 43.13 -4.34 -4.63
CA PRO A 119 43.06 -5.56 -5.42
C PRO A 119 41.76 -6.34 -5.18
N LEU A 120 41.00 -6.66 -6.22
CA LEU A 120 39.78 -7.41 -6.16
C LEU A 120 40.05 -8.93 -6.13
N ALA A 121 39.56 -9.64 -5.10
CA ALA A 121 39.74 -11.08 -4.94
C ALA A 121 38.62 -11.85 -5.66
N LEU A 122 38.64 -11.90 -7.01
CA LEU A 122 37.62 -12.61 -7.80
C LEU A 122 37.65 -14.14 -7.59
N GLU A 123 38.79 -14.70 -7.23
CA GLU A 123 38.96 -16.12 -6.96
C GLU A 123 38.05 -16.59 -5.82
N MET A 124 37.92 -15.77 -4.77
CA MET A 124 37.02 -16.07 -3.63
C MET A 124 35.56 -16.11 -4.08
N LEU A 125 35.17 -15.23 -5.01
CA LEU A 125 33.83 -15.25 -5.61
C LEU A 125 33.63 -16.53 -6.42
N GLU A 126 34.58 -16.87 -7.30
CA GLU A 126 34.52 -18.05 -8.15
C GLU A 126 34.39 -19.35 -7.33
N GLU A 127 35.11 -19.46 -6.24
CA GLU A 127 35.03 -20.59 -5.30
C GLU A 127 33.67 -20.68 -4.57
N ALA A 128 33.04 -19.54 -4.26
CA ALA A 128 31.79 -19.50 -3.55
C ALA A 128 30.56 -19.76 -4.45
N LEU A 129 30.62 -19.44 -5.76
CA LEU A 129 29.49 -19.54 -6.68
C LEU A 129 28.82 -20.91 -6.74
N PRO A 130 29.54 -22.06 -6.78
CA PRO A 130 28.91 -23.39 -6.83
C PRO A 130 28.03 -23.70 -5.64
N ALA A 131 28.34 -23.15 -4.45
CA ALA A 131 27.55 -23.33 -3.24
C ALA A 131 26.37 -22.33 -3.18
N LEU A 132 26.54 -21.12 -3.67
CA LEU A 132 25.53 -20.05 -3.61
C LEU A 132 24.46 -20.17 -4.70
N ALA A 133 24.86 -20.39 -5.95
CA ALA A 133 23.97 -20.33 -7.11
C ALA A 133 22.74 -21.26 -7.00
N PRO A 134 22.85 -22.52 -6.50
CA PRO A 134 21.66 -23.38 -6.35
C PRO A 134 20.66 -22.92 -5.30
N THR A 135 21.06 -22.00 -4.42
CA THR A 135 20.24 -21.58 -3.25
C THR A 135 19.55 -20.23 -3.43
N VAL A 136 19.86 -19.51 -4.54
CA VAL A 136 19.39 -18.15 -4.77
C VAL A 136 18.77 -17.99 -6.16
N SER A 137 17.96 -16.97 -6.33
CA SER A 137 17.34 -16.61 -7.61
C SER A 137 18.09 -15.50 -8.36
N GLY A 138 19.12 -14.91 -7.74
CA GLY A 138 19.92 -13.84 -8.30
C GLY A 138 20.94 -13.30 -7.32
N PHE A 139 21.74 -12.34 -7.80
CA PHE A 139 22.82 -11.72 -7.04
C PHE A 139 22.64 -10.21 -6.99
N ALA A 140 23.02 -9.63 -5.86
CA ALA A 140 23.19 -8.19 -5.67
C ALA A 140 24.67 -7.91 -5.41
N VAL A 141 25.29 -7.01 -6.19
CA VAL A 141 26.71 -6.67 -6.06
C VAL A 141 26.84 -5.19 -5.66
N CYS A 142 27.54 -4.92 -4.58
CA CYS A 142 27.82 -3.58 -4.11
C CYS A 142 29.31 -3.44 -3.76
N ALA A 143 30.02 -2.54 -4.47
CA ALA A 143 31.42 -2.26 -4.18
C ALA A 143 31.60 -0.89 -3.48
N TYR A 144 32.61 -0.83 -2.64
CA TYR A 144 32.99 0.40 -1.95
C TYR A 144 33.42 1.44 -2.99
N PHE A 145 32.83 2.63 -2.96
CA PHE A 145 32.99 3.70 -3.97
C PHE A 145 32.69 3.31 -5.42
N ALA A 146 31.86 2.29 -5.68
CA ALA A 146 31.45 1.95 -7.05
C ALA A 146 30.83 3.12 -7.83
N VAL A 147 30.32 4.15 -7.15
CA VAL A 147 29.82 5.39 -7.78
C VAL A 147 30.95 6.26 -8.37
N ARG A 148 32.20 6.00 -8.02
CA ARG A 148 33.40 6.66 -8.58
C ARG A 148 34.05 5.80 -9.66
N ASN A 149 34.16 4.50 -9.40
CA ASN A 149 34.64 3.51 -10.33
C ASN A 149 33.89 2.18 -10.17
N PRO A 150 33.05 1.77 -11.15
CA PRO A 150 32.23 0.56 -11.09
C PRO A 150 32.98 -0.72 -11.50
N GLU A 151 34.24 -0.69 -11.87
CA GLU A 151 34.96 -1.83 -12.46
C GLU A 151 34.85 -3.12 -11.65
N HIS A 152 34.91 -3.04 -10.31
CA HIS A 152 34.80 -4.22 -9.47
C HIS A 152 33.38 -4.81 -9.47
N GLU A 153 32.33 -3.99 -9.55
CA GLU A 153 30.97 -4.49 -9.71
C GLU A 153 30.78 -5.14 -11.09
N LEU A 154 31.34 -4.54 -12.14
CA LEU A 154 31.27 -5.08 -13.50
C LEU A 154 31.99 -6.42 -13.60
N ALA A 155 33.22 -6.53 -13.09
CA ALA A 155 34.01 -7.76 -13.10
C ALA A 155 33.32 -8.89 -12.31
N ALA A 156 32.81 -8.59 -11.10
CA ALA A 156 32.06 -9.56 -10.32
C ALA A 156 30.76 -10.00 -11.02
N ALA A 157 30.03 -9.08 -11.62
CA ALA A 157 28.78 -9.36 -12.32
C ALA A 157 29.00 -10.21 -13.59
N GLU A 158 30.08 -9.94 -14.33
CA GLU A 158 30.45 -10.74 -15.51
C GLU A 158 30.79 -12.18 -15.10
N LEU A 159 31.60 -12.37 -14.07
CA LEU A 159 31.94 -13.70 -13.55
C LEU A 159 30.70 -14.46 -13.09
N ILE A 160 29.80 -13.82 -12.31
CA ILE A 160 28.56 -14.44 -11.84
C ILE A 160 27.70 -14.88 -13.02
N ARG A 161 27.45 -13.98 -14.00
CA ARG A 161 26.63 -14.29 -15.16
C ARG A 161 27.22 -15.43 -15.99
N ALA A 162 28.55 -15.40 -16.22
CA ALA A 162 29.24 -16.44 -17.00
C ALA A 162 29.18 -17.82 -16.34
N ARG A 163 29.27 -17.88 -15.00
CA ARG A 163 29.31 -19.15 -14.26
C ARG A 163 27.93 -19.68 -13.88
N THR A 164 26.92 -18.83 -13.72
CA THR A 164 25.62 -19.23 -13.15
C THR A 164 24.43 -19.00 -14.06
N GLY A 165 24.51 -18.07 -15.01
CA GLY A 165 23.38 -17.62 -15.83
C GLY A 165 22.33 -16.83 -15.05
N LEU A 166 22.52 -16.59 -13.74
CA LEU A 166 21.57 -15.88 -12.89
C LEU A 166 21.63 -14.36 -13.09
N PRO A 167 20.51 -13.66 -12.84
CA PRO A 167 20.49 -12.21 -12.91
C PRO A 167 21.35 -11.57 -11.81
N VAL A 168 22.02 -10.48 -12.18
CA VAL A 168 22.87 -9.70 -11.28
C VAL A 168 22.47 -8.25 -11.31
N THR A 169 22.18 -7.68 -10.15
CA THR A 169 21.96 -6.24 -9.96
C THR A 169 23.23 -5.62 -9.40
N MET A 170 23.71 -4.53 -10.00
CA MET A 170 24.86 -3.76 -9.57
C MET A 170 24.43 -2.44 -8.91
N SER A 171 25.11 -2.05 -7.83
CA SER A 171 24.68 -0.92 -7.00
C SER A 171 24.82 0.44 -7.71
N HIS A 172 25.84 0.61 -8.53
CA HIS A 172 26.09 1.86 -9.26
C HIS A 172 25.03 2.16 -10.33
N GLU A 173 24.32 1.12 -10.82
CA GLU A 173 23.23 1.30 -11.80
C GLU A 173 21.97 1.90 -11.16
N LEU A 174 21.77 1.71 -9.85
CA LEU A 174 20.55 2.13 -9.14
C LEU A 174 20.70 3.50 -8.47
N SER A 175 21.93 3.90 -8.10
CA SER A 175 22.16 5.18 -7.46
C SER A 175 23.59 5.67 -7.61
N ALA A 176 23.73 6.95 -7.97
CA ALA A 176 25.00 7.66 -7.99
C ALA A 176 25.36 8.29 -6.62
N LYS A 177 24.51 8.14 -5.60
CA LYS A 177 24.71 8.73 -4.27
C LYS A 177 25.71 7.91 -3.46
N LEU A 178 26.49 8.60 -2.61
CA LEU A 178 27.33 7.96 -1.59
C LEU A 178 26.45 7.25 -0.54
N GLY A 179 27.01 6.30 0.20
CA GLY A 179 26.30 5.54 1.22
C GLY A 179 26.19 4.06 0.86
N GLY A 180 27.33 3.36 0.85
CA GLY A 180 27.47 1.97 0.43
C GLY A 180 26.44 1.01 1.02
N PRO A 181 26.23 0.94 2.36
CA PRO A 181 25.25 0.04 2.95
C PRO A 181 23.82 0.27 2.46
N ARG A 182 23.42 1.54 2.25
CA ARG A 182 22.10 1.87 1.74
C ARG A 182 21.95 1.60 0.24
N ARG A 183 23.05 1.74 -0.54
CA ARG A 183 23.08 1.25 -1.92
C ARG A 183 22.94 -0.26 -1.96
N ALA A 184 23.69 -0.99 -1.11
CA ALA A 184 23.58 -2.44 -1.01
C ALA A 184 22.16 -2.89 -0.65
N LEU A 185 21.48 -2.20 0.28
CA LEU A 185 20.06 -2.43 0.58
C LEU A 185 19.19 -2.28 -0.67
N THR A 186 19.33 -1.17 -1.39
CA THR A 186 18.54 -0.90 -2.60
C THR A 186 18.79 -1.97 -3.67
N THR A 187 20.05 -2.39 -3.82
CA THR A 187 20.48 -3.44 -4.77
C THR A 187 19.89 -4.81 -4.42
N LEU A 188 19.93 -5.18 -3.14
CA LEU A 188 19.33 -6.40 -2.61
C LEU A 188 17.81 -6.44 -2.88
N LEU A 189 17.12 -5.35 -2.56
CA LEU A 189 15.67 -5.24 -2.76
C LEU A 189 15.32 -5.28 -4.26
N ASN A 190 16.12 -4.65 -5.13
CA ASN A 190 15.94 -4.74 -6.58
C ASN A 190 16.05 -6.19 -7.08
N ALA A 191 17.13 -6.87 -6.70
CA ALA A 191 17.38 -8.24 -7.12
C ALA A 191 16.25 -9.21 -6.71
N ARG A 192 15.64 -9.01 -5.53
CA ARG A 192 14.49 -9.79 -5.05
C ARG A 192 13.24 -9.63 -5.91
N LEU A 193 13.06 -8.46 -6.53
CA LEU A 193 11.88 -8.13 -7.30
C LEU A 193 11.97 -8.57 -8.78
N ILE A 194 13.16 -8.85 -9.30
CA ILE A 194 13.39 -9.14 -10.74
C ILE A 194 12.43 -10.21 -11.25
N ALA A 195 12.42 -11.40 -10.65
CA ALA A 195 11.61 -12.50 -11.10
C ALA A 195 10.09 -12.23 -11.03
N MET A 196 9.67 -11.37 -10.11
CA MET A 196 8.26 -11.01 -9.93
C MET A 196 7.80 -10.05 -11.02
N ILE A 197 8.57 -8.99 -11.27
CA ILE A 197 8.25 -8.00 -12.30
C ILE A 197 8.42 -8.60 -13.71
N ASP A 198 9.42 -9.46 -13.90
CA ASP A 198 9.57 -10.18 -15.17
C ASP A 198 8.32 -11.01 -15.50
N ARG A 199 7.79 -11.78 -14.55
CA ARG A 199 6.53 -12.52 -14.74
C ARG A 199 5.34 -11.61 -15.05
N LEU A 200 5.21 -10.48 -14.35
CA LEU A 200 4.12 -9.52 -14.60
C LEU A 200 4.21 -8.95 -16.03
N VAL A 201 5.40 -8.51 -16.42
CA VAL A 201 5.63 -7.94 -17.74
C VAL A 201 5.42 -8.98 -18.83
N ALA A 202 5.97 -10.20 -18.66
CA ALA A 202 5.79 -11.31 -19.62
C ALA A 202 4.31 -11.70 -19.77
N ALA A 203 3.56 -11.78 -18.67
CA ALA A 203 2.13 -12.07 -18.70
C ALA A 203 1.35 -10.97 -19.46
N THR A 204 1.73 -9.71 -19.25
CA THR A 204 1.10 -8.58 -19.97
C THR A 204 1.43 -8.60 -21.45
N GLU A 205 2.70 -8.77 -21.82
CA GLU A 205 3.12 -8.86 -23.22
C GLU A 205 2.47 -10.05 -23.94
N GLY A 206 2.41 -11.23 -23.30
CA GLY A 206 1.73 -12.41 -23.82
C GLY A 206 0.27 -12.13 -24.13
N PHE A 207 -0.45 -11.53 -23.18
CA PHE A 207 -1.85 -11.14 -23.39
C PHE A 207 -2.02 -10.11 -24.53
N LEU A 208 -1.15 -9.10 -24.60
CA LEU A 208 -1.21 -8.10 -25.67
C LEU A 208 -1.01 -8.76 -27.05
N ALA A 209 -0.07 -9.70 -27.15
CA ALA A 209 0.18 -10.47 -28.37
C ALA A 209 -1.03 -11.34 -28.78
N GLU A 210 -1.65 -12.05 -27.82
CA GLU A 210 -2.88 -12.84 -28.05
C GLU A 210 -4.04 -11.99 -28.57
N ARG A 211 -4.12 -10.72 -28.15
CA ARG A 211 -5.14 -9.76 -28.59
C ARG A 211 -4.74 -8.96 -29.83
N CYS A 212 -3.62 -9.28 -30.45
CA CYS A 212 -3.08 -8.54 -31.61
C CYS A 212 -2.93 -7.04 -31.34
N ILE A 213 -2.50 -6.67 -30.13
CA ILE A 213 -2.18 -5.30 -29.74
C ILE A 213 -0.68 -5.10 -29.95
N ASP A 214 -0.32 -4.49 -31.09
CA ASP A 214 1.06 -4.15 -31.44
C ASP A 214 1.37 -2.73 -30.97
N ALA A 215 1.51 -2.55 -29.66
CA ALA A 215 1.80 -1.28 -29.03
C ALA A 215 2.87 -1.45 -27.95
N PRO A 216 3.82 -0.48 -27.81
CA PRO A 216 4.85 -0.59 -26.78
C PRO A 216 4.24 -0.61 -25.38
N LEU A 217 4.70 -1.57 -24.57
CA LEU A 217 4.39 -1.63 -23.13
C LEU A 217 5.37 -0.77 -22.37
N MET A 218 4.84 0.23 -21.68
CA MET A 218 5.57 1.12 -20.77
C MET A 218 5.13 0.88 -19.34
N VAL A 219 6.03 1.03 -18.40
CA VAL A 219 5.76 0.87 -16.97
C VAL A 219 5.95 2.21 -16.27
N VAL A 220 5.05 2.55 -15.37
CA VAL A 220 5.13 3.77 -14.57
C VAL A 220 6.18 3.59 -13.47
N ARG A 221 7.07 4.57 -13.33
CA ARG A 221 8.04 4.67 -12.24
C ARG A 221 7.43 5.34 -11.01
N GLY A 222 8.14 5.23 -9.89
CA GLY A 222 7.78 5.88 -8.64
C GLY A 222 7.78 7.42 -8.68
N ASP A 223 8.40 8.03 -9.68
CA ASP A 223 8.39 9.48 -9.93
C ASP A 223 7.29 9.93 -10.92
N GLY A 224 6.50 8.99 -11.45
CA GLY A 224 5.45 9.23 -12.43
C GLY A 224 5.90 9.20 -13.90
N ALA A 225 7.19 9.02 -14.17
CA ALA A 225 7.69 8.86 -15.53
C ALA A 225 7.36 7.46 -16.10
N LEU A 226 7.38 7.35 -17.43
CA LEU A 226 7.24 6.07 -18.13
C LEU A 226 8.60 5.53 -18.55
N VAL A 227 8.82 4.24 -18.33
CA VAL A 227 10.00 3.50 -18.82
C VAL A 227 9.56 2.29 -19.63
N SER A 228 10.46 1.77 -20.48
CA SER A 228 10.17 0.55 -21.22
C SER A 228 10.01 -0.66 -20.30
N ALA A 229 9.25 -1.64 -20.71
CA ALA A 229 9.11 -2.92 -20.02
C ALA A 229 10.47 -3.58 -19.79
N ALA A 230 11.41 -3.50 -20.76
CA ALA A 230 12.77 -4.01 -20.62
C ALA A 230 13.55 -3.32 -19.48
N PHE A 231 13.42 -2.00 -19.34
CA PHE A 231 14.03 -1.27 -18.24
C PHE A 231 13.45 -1.68 -16.89
N ALA A 232 12.11 -1.81 -16.80
CA ALA A 232 11.44 -2.22 -15.58
C ALA A 232 11.84 -3.63 -15.12
N ARG A 233 12.12 -4.54 -16.04
CA ARG A 233 12.65 -5.89 -15.74
C ARG A 233 14.03 -5.84 -15.06
N LEU A 234 14.90 -4.90 -15.47
CA LEU A 234 16.25 -4.76 -14.90
C LEU A 234 16.24 -4.00 -13.57
N ARG A 235 15.36 -2.99 -13.48
CA ARG A 235 15.28 -2.08 -12.32
C ARG A 235 13.88 -2.03 -11.72
N PRO A 236 13.33 -3.19 -11.28
CA PRO A 236 11.98 -3.25 -10.72
C PRO A 236 11.79 -2.38 -9.47
N ILE A 237 12.85 -2.10 -8.71
CA ILE A 237 12.79 -1.21 -7.54
C ILE A 237 12.35 0.21 -7.91
N GLU A 238 12.57 0.67 -9.15
CA GLU A 238 12.13 1.98 -9.61
C GLU A 238 10.61 2.05 -9.87
N THR A 239 9.91 0.90 -9.87
CA THR A 239 8.45 0.85 -10.01
C THR A 239 7.70 0.92 -8.67
N ILE A 240 8.41 1.01 -7.54
CA ILE A 240 7.77 1.22 -6.25
C ILE A 240 7.02 2.55 -6.25
N LEU A 241 5.85 2.59 -5.57
CA LEU A 241 4.97 3.76 -5.54
C LEU A 241 4.46 4.22 -6.92
N SER A 242 4.54 3.37 -7.97
CA SER A 242 4.07 3.72 -9.31
C SER A 242 2.55 3.98 -9.39
N GLY A 243 1.73 3.28 -8.60
CA GLY A 243 0.29 3.54 -8.51
C GLY A 243 -0.02 4.96 -8.02
N PRO A 244 0.46 5.34 -6.83
CA PRO A 244 0.33 6.72 -6.34
C PRO A 244 0.90 7.78 -7.29
N ALA A 245 2.05 7.53 -7.89
CA ALA A 245 2.64 8.44 -8.87
C ALA A 245 1.75 8.63 -10.10
N ALA A 246 1.19 7.53 -10.64
CA ALA A 246 0.22 7.58 -11.74
C ALA A 246 -1.05 8.36 -11.35
N SER A 247 -1.54 8.19 -10.12
CA SER A 247 -2.69 8.92 -9.59
C SER A 247 -2.45 10.44 -9.57
N LEU A 248 -1.25 10.87 -9.14
CA LEU A 248 -0.86 12.29 -9.12
C LEU A 248 -0.77 12.88 -10.52
N VAL A 249 -0.15 12.18 -11.46
CA VAL A 249 -0.07 12.60 -12.87
C VAL A 249 -1.47 12.66 -13.49
N GLY A 250 -2.32 11.68 -13.19
CA GLY A 250 -3.71 11.64 -13.61
C GLY A 250 -4.54 12.80 -13.04
N ALA A 251 -4.36 13.13 -11.77
CA ALA A 251 -5.00 14.25 -11.09
C ALA A 251 -4.67 15.59 -11.79
N ARG A 252 -3.38 15.82 -12.07
CA ARG A 252 -2.95 16.99 -12.86
C ARG A 252 -3.62 17.04 -14.22
N HIS A 253 -3.62 15.91 -14.95
CA HIS A 253 -4.20 15.86 -16.30
C HIS A 253 -5.69 16.17 -16.30
N LEU A 254 -6.44 15.64 -15.35
CA LEU A 254 -7.89 15.81 -15.26
C LEU A 254 -8.31 17.19 -14.79
N THR A 255 -7.53 17.82 -13.92
CA THR A 255 -7.88 19.13 -13.32
C THR A 255 -7.21 20.32 -13.99
N GLY A 256 -6.09 20.10 -14.68
CA GLY A 256 -5.23 21.17 -15.21
C GLY A 256 -4.44 21.94 -14.14
N LEU A 257 -4.54 21.56 -12.87
CA LEU A 257 -3.85 22.23 -11.77
C LEU A 257 -2.37 21.81 -11.73
N GLU A 258 -1.48 22.80 -11.72
CA GLU A 258 -0.03 22.56 -11.65
C GLU A 258 0.50 22.57 -10.21
N ASN A 259 -0.21 23.26 -9.30
CA ASN A 259 0.14 23.33 -7.88
C ASN A 259 -1.09 22.94 -7.06
N ALA A 260 -1.01 21.84 -6.33
CA ALA A 260 -2.13 21.32 -5.53
C ALA A 260 -1.62 20.37 -4.44
N VAL A 261 -2.42 20.18 -3.41
CA VAL A 261 -2.29 19.02 -2.52
C VAL A 261 -3.23 17.94 -3.04
N VAL A 262 -2.72 16.76 -3.29
CA VAL A 262 -3.51 15.61 -3.74
C VAL A 262 -3.70 14.65 -2.60
N SER A 263 -4.93 14.28 -2.31
CA SER A 263 -5.26 13.32 -1.26
C SER A 263 -6.09 12.18 -1.83
N ASP A 264 -5.53 10.99 -1.85
CA ASP A 264 -6.16 9.75 -2.33
C ASP A 264 -6.68 8.95 -1.15
N ILE A 265 -8.01 8.93 -0.98
CA ILE A 265 -8.67 8.18 0.10
C ILE A 265 -9.23 6.85 -0.39
N GLY A 266 -8.53 5.78 -0.02
CA GLY A 266 -8.93 4.41 -0.30
C GLY A 266 -9.82 3.78 0.79
N GLY A 267 -9.97 2.47 0.72
CA GLY A 267 -10.64 1.71 1.80
C GLY A 267 -9.78 1.61 3.07
N THR A 268 -8.46 1.55 2.94
CA THR A 268 -7.54 1.25 4.04
C THR A 268 -6.70 2.45 4.46
N THR A 269 -6.19 3.20 3.50
CA THR A 269 -5.26 4.32 3.69
C THR A 269 -5.74 5.57 2.98
N THR A 270 -5.24 6.69 3.45
CA THR A 270 -5.25 7.97 2.75
C THR A 270 -3.82 8.37 2.47
N ASP A 271 -3.51 8.56 1.20
CA ASP A 271 -2.21 8.97 0.71
C ASP A 271 -2.25 10.44 0.32
N VAL A 272 -1.37 11.25 0.90
CA VAL A 272 -1.31 12.70 0.65
C VAL A 272 0.04 13.08 0.08
N ALA A 273 0.03 13.80 -1.05
CA ALA A 273 1.23 14.26 -1.74
C ALA A 273 1.02 15.66 -2.33
N VAL A 274 2.11 16.30 -2.73
CA VAL A 274 2.09 17.65 -3.30
C VAL A 274 2.47 17.61 -4.78
N LEU A 275 1.67 18.30 -5.60
CA LEU A 275 2.03 18.69 -6.96
C LEU A 275 2.67 20.08 -6.95
N GLU A 276 3.80 20.21 -7.61
CA GLU A 276 4.52 21.46 -7.77
C GLU A 276 4.96 21.64 -9.22
N ARG A 277 4.57 22.75 -9.86
CA ARG A 277 4.84 23.05 -11.28
C ARG A 277 4.45 21.89 -12.21
N GLY A 278 3.36 21.23 -11.91
CA GLY A 278 2.83 20.12 -12.68
C GLY A 278 3.53 18.77 -12.48
N HIS A 279 4.45 18.64 -11.54
CA HIS A 279 5.14 17.40 -11.23
C HIS A 279 4.88 16.97 -9.78
N PRO A 280 4.79 15.68 -9.50
CA PRO A 280 4.85 15.18 -8.13
C PRO A 280 6.16 15.61 -7.46
N ARG A 281 6.08 16.10 -6.23
CA ARG A 281 7.29 16.36 -5.44
C ARG A 281 7.96 15.03 -5.12
N LEU A 282 9.28 14.96 -5.27
CA LEU A 282 10.05 13.75 -5.03
C LEU A 282 10.71 13.79 -3.64
N ASP A 283 10.81 12.64 -2.97
CA ASP A 283 11.58 12.53 -1.73
C ASP A 283 13.09 12.55 -2.07
N PRO A 284 13.82 13.60 -1.69
CA PRO A 284 15.24 13.72 -2.01
C PRO A 284 16.10 12.66 -1.32
N GLU A 285 15.59 12.12 -0.22
CA GLU A 285 16.24 11.07 0.54
C GLU A 285 15.95 9.67 -0.02
N GLY A 286 15.05 9.55 -1.00
CA GLY A 286 14.64 8.29 -1.62
C GLY A 286 13.44 7.64 -0.95
N ALA A 287 12.76 6.80 -1.70
CA ALA A 287 11.50 6.17 -1.32
C ALA A 287 11.61 5.30 -0.07
N THR A 288 10.65 5.45 0.83
CA THR A 288 10.46 4.57 1.98
C THR A 288 9.38 3.54 1.67
N VAL A 289 9.69 2.25 1.82
CA VAL A 289 8.75 1.15 1.62
C VAL A 289 8.82 0.20 2.81
N GLY A 290 7.74 0.10 3.56
CA GLY A 290 7.74 -0.61 4.84
C GLY A 290 8.77 -0.02 5.81
N ALA A 291 9.67 -0.87 6.30
CA ALA A 291 10.76 -0.47 7.19
C ALA A 291 12.03 0.00 6.45
N TYR A 292 12.04 -0.02 5.12
CA TYR A 292 13.25 0.19 4.32
C TYR A 292 13.23 1.54 3.62
N ARG A 293 14.31 2.30 3.75
CA ARG A 293 14.52 3.52 2.99
C ARG A 293 15.52 3.26 1.87
N THR A 294 15.03 3.25 0.64
CA THR A 294 15.82 2.98 -0.57
C THR A 294 16.57 4.24 -1.04
N MET A 295 17.37 4.11 -2.09
CA MET A 295 18.01 5.24 -2.77
C MET A 295 17.35 5.63 -4.09
N VAL A 296 16.25 4.98 -4.47
CA VAL A 296 15.51 5.36 -5.69
C VAL A 296 14.59 6.52 -5.41
N GLU A 297 14.50 7.41 -6.38
CA GLU A 297 13.59 8.56 -6.32
C GLU A 297 12.16 8.10 -6.57
N ALA A 298 11.25 8.56 -5.72
CA ALA A 298 9.84 8.36 -5.88
C ALA A 298 9.08 9.56 -5.27
N VAL A 299 7.79 9.61 -5.52
CA VAL A 299 6.93 10.66 -4.98
C VAL A 299 7.08 10.78 -3.47
N ALA A 300 7.25 12.00 -3.00
CA ALA A 300 7.15 12.34 -1.58
C ALA A 300 5.68 12.22 -1.19
N MET A 301 5.36 11.18 -0.42
CA MET A 301 3.99 10.85 -0.05
C MET A 301 3.93 10.47 1.42
N ARG A 302 2.87 10.92 2.09
CA ARG A 302 2.56 10.51 3.47
C ARG A 302 1.33 9.64 3.47
N THR A 303 1.45 8.47 4.06
CA THR A 303 0.36 7.50 4.18
C THR A 303 -0.20 7.52 5.59
N PHE A 304 -1.51 7.68 5.69
CA PHE A 304 -2.26 7.66 6.94
C PHE A 304 -3.18 6.43 6.97
N GLY A 305 -3.25 5.76 8.11
CA GLY A 305 -4.16 4.62 8.32
C GLY A 305 -5.61 5.07 8.46
N LEU A 306 -6.13 5.76 7.46
CA LEU A 306 -7.48 6.31 7.37
C LEU A 306 -8.10 5.93 6.03
N GLY A 307 -9.29 5.35 6.05
CA GLY A 307 -10.04 5.01 4.84
C GLY A 307 -11.47 4.59 5.15
N GLY A 308 -12.23 4.24 4.13
CA GLY A 308 -13.62 3.82 4.26
C GLY A 308 -13.83 2.59 5.14
N ASP A 309 -12.81 1.74 5.25
CA ASP A 309 -12.84 0.48 6.02
C ASP A 309 -12.14 0.61 7.39
N SER A 310 -11.80 1.83 7.82
CA SER A 310 -11.14 2.07 9.11
C SER A 310 -11.98 1.57 10.27
N GLU A 311 -11.35 0.91 11.24
CA GLU A 311 -11.97 0.58 12.51
C GLU A 311 -12.38 1.85 13.24
N ILE A 312 -13.62 1.89 13.72
CA ILE A 312 -14.14 2.98 14.55
C ILE A 312 -14.05 2.55 16.00
N ARG A 313 -13.30 3.30 16.80
CA ARG A 313 -13.13 3.07 18.24
C ARG A 313 -13.64 4.28 19.02
N LEU A 314 -14.06 4.02 20.26
CA LEU A 314 -14.37 5.05 21.23
C LEU A 314 -13.12 5.29 22.10
N GLU A 315 -12.68 6.53 22.19
CA GLU A 315 -11.63 6.91 23.12
C GLU A 315 -12.24 7.03 24.52
N GLU A 316 -11.75 6.22 25.47
CA GLU A 316 -12.19 6.23 26.86
C GLU A 316 -11.38 7.31 27.61
N GLY A 317 -12.05 8.23 28.33
CA GLY A 317 -11.38 9.20 29.20
C GLY A 317 -11.81 10.66 29.09
N GLY A 318 -12.78 11.02 28.22
CA GLY A 318 -13.35 12.35 28.09
C GLY A 318 -14.80 12.45 28.59
N LEU A 319 -15.27 13.67 28.86
CA LEU A 319 -16.69 13.94 29.19
C LEU A 319 -17.63 13.64 28.01
N ALA A 320 -17.12 13.64 26.78
CA ALA A 320 -17.84 13.25 25.58
C ALA A 320 -17.08 12.17 24.83
N PRO A 321 -17.74 11.11 24.30
CA PRO A 321 -17.09 10.04 23.57
C PRO A 321 -16.52 10.56 22.25
N ARG A 322 -15.20 10.46 22.08
CA ARG A 322 -14.50 10.80 20.84
C ARG A 322 -14.38 9.57 19.97
N LEU A 323 -14.70 9.72 18.68
CA LEU A 323 -14.48 8.68 17.69
C LEU A 323 -13.04 8.74 17.18
N VAL A 324 -12.33 7.62 17.26
CA VAL A 324 -10.98 7.44 16.70
C VAL A 324 -11.07 6.47 15.53
N LEU A 325 -10.52 6.85 14.39
CA LEU A 325 -10.53 6.08 13.14
C LEU A 325 -9.17 5.45 12.89
N GLY A 326 -9.19 4.15 12.55
CA GLY A 326 -7.98 3.41 12.21
C GLY A 326 -6.96 3.25 13.36
N PRO A 327 -5.71 2.92 13.06
CA PRO A 327 -5.21 2.52 11.73
C PRO A 327 -5.65 1.10 11.29
N ARG A 328 -6.29 0.31 12.19
CA ARG A 328 -6.77 -1.04 11.85
C ARG A 328 -7.88 -0.97 10.81
N ARG A 329 -7.83 -1.90 9.84
CA ARG A 329 -8.90 -2.12 8.87
C ARG A 329 -9.86 -3.19 9.38
N LEU A 330 -11.16 -3.01 9.08
CA LEU A 330 -12.19 -4.02 9.20
C LEU A 330 -12.82 -4.30 7.82
N VAL A 331 -13.38 -5.47 7.64
CA VAL A 331 -14.30 -5.71 6.53
C VAL A 331 -15.63 -5.05 6.89
N PRO A 332 -16.16 -4.14 6.06
CA PRO A 332 -17.46 -3.52 6.29
C PRO A 332 -18.57 -4.57 6.45
N LEU A 333 -19.51 -4.34 7.34
CA LEU A 333 -20.65 -5.25 7.55
C LEU A 333 -21.50 -5.39 6.29
N SER A 334 -21.69 -4.30 5.57
CA SER A 334 -22.37 -4.30 4.27
C SER A 334 -21.68 -5.19 3.24
N LEU A 335 -20.35 -5.17 3.17
CA LEU A 335 -19.55 -6.02 2.28
C LEU A 335 -19.61 -7.49 2.74
N ALA A 336 -19.46 -7.74 4.04
CA ALA A 336 -19.53 -9.09 4.60
C ALA A 336 -20.89 -9.75 4.29
N ALA A 337 -21.99 -9.03 4.46
CA ALA A 337 -23.33 -9.51 4.12
C ALA A 337 -23.55 -9.67 2.60
N HIS A 338 -22.96 -8.77 1.79
CA HIS A 338 -23.03 -8.88 0.33
C HIS A 338 -22.33 -10.16 -0.18
N THR A 339 -21.21 -10.52 0.46
CA THR A 339 -20.39 -11.67 0.05
C THR A 339 -20.87 -13.00 0.63
N HIS A 340 -21.37 -13.00 1.88
CA HIS A 340 -21.71 -14.21 2.65
C HIS A 340 -23.21 -14.36 2.94
N GLY A 341 -24.06 -13.53 2.32
CA GLY A 341 -25.51 -13.68 2.37
C GLY A 341 -26.17 -13.31 3.71
N GLU A 342 -27.30 -13.96 4.00
CA GLU A 342 -28.22 -13.57 5.08
C GLU A 342 -27.69 -13.83 6.50
N VAL A 343 -26.71 -14.72 6.66
CA VAL A 343 -26.19 -15.11 7.99
C VAL A 343 -25.71 -13.90 8.80
N VAL A 344 -25.05 -12.92 8.14
CA VAL A 344 -24.59 -11.70 8.81
C VAL A 344 -25.78 -10.84 9.25
N VAL A 345 -26.77 -10.65 8.37
CA VAL A 345 -27.97 -9.85 8.64
C VAL A 345 -28.79 -10.45 9.79
N GLU A 346 -29.00 -11.77 9.80
CA GLU A 346 -29.75 -12.45 10.87
C GLU A 346 -29.11 -12.27 12.25
N VAL A 347 -27.77 -12.40 12.32
CA VAL A 347 -27.03 -12.19 13.57
C VAL A 347 -27.16 -10.74 14.03
N LEU A 348 -26.97 -9.77 13.13
CA LEU A 348 -27.09 -8.34 13.45
C LEU A 348 -28.53 -8.00 13.91
N ALA A 349 -29.57 -8.52 13.23
CA ALA A 349 -30.96 -8.29 13.60
C ALA A 349 -31.27 -8.83 15.00
N ARG A 350 -30.83 -10.06 15.30
CA ARG A 350 -30.97 -10.66 16.64
C ARG A 350 -30.28 -9.81 17.72
N GLN A 351 -29.05 -9.35 17.49
CA GLN A 351 -28.31 -8.51 18.41
C GLN A 351 -29.00 -7.14 18.60
N ALA A 352 -29.56 -6.57 17.52
CA ALA A 352 -30.27 -5.28 17.56
C ALA A 352 -31.56 -5.32 18.41
N THR A 353 -32.21 -6.48 18.52
CA THR A 353 -33.44 -6.68 19.36
C THR A 353 -33.12 -7.01 20.81
N ALA A 354 -31.85 -7.28 21.18
CA ALA A 354 -31.46 -7.56 22.55
C ALA A 354 -31.68 -6.33 23.46
N GLN A 355 -32.16 -6.55 24.69
CA GLN A 355 -32.43 -5.46 25.65
C GLN A 355 -31.18 -4.67 26.01
N SER A 356 -30.04 -5.36 26.19
CA SER A 356 -28.75 -4.74 26.52
C SER A 356 -27.75 -4.97 25.40
N PRO A 357 -27.01 -3.91 24.96
CA PRO A 357 -25.97 -4.07 23.95
C PRO A 357 -24.80 -4.87 24.52
N GLY A 358 -24.36 -5.87 23.76
CA GLY A 358 -23.15 -6.61 24.04
C GLY A 358 -21.89 -5.84 23.58
N ARG A 359 -20.77 -6.03 24.28
CA ARG A 359 -19.50 -5.40 23.93
C ARG A 359 -19.00 -5.78 22.53
N LEU A 360 -19.31 -6.98 22.08
CA LEU A 360 -18.86 -7.57 20.82
C LEU A 360 -19.95 -7.56 19.73
N ASP A 361 -21.10 -6.94 20.00
CA ASP A 361 -22.18 -6.86 19.01
C ASP A 361 -21.71 -6.16 17.73
N GLY A 362 -22.17 -6.65 16.58
CA GLY A 362 -21.77 -6.15 15.28
C GLY A 362 -20.32 -6.46 14.89
N ARG A 363 -19.66 -7.39 15.60
CA ARG A 363 -18.28 -7.80 15.31
C ARG A 363 -18.24 -9.27 14.90
N PHE A 364 -17.48 -9.57 13.84
CA PHE A 364 -17.28 -10.91 13.33
C PHE A 364 -15.81 -11.16 13.03
N ALA A 365 -15.43 -12.44 12.95
CA ALA A 365 -14.14 -12.89 12.44
C ALA A 365 -14.34 -13.92 11.33
N MET A 366 -13.44 -13.93 10.34
CA MET A 366 -13.41 -14.92 9.27
C MET A 366 -11.96 -15.15 8.80
N ARG A 367 -11.66 -16.34 8.27
CA ARG A 367 -10.35 -16.62 7.67
C ARG A 367 -10.13 -15.80 6.41
N THR A 368 -8.89 -15.35 6.21
CA THR A 368 -8.48 -14.59 5.02
C THR A 368 -8.40 -15.45 3.75
N GLY A 369 -8.39 -16.79 3.89
CA GLY A 369 -8.24 -17.70 2.75
C GLY A 369 -6.80 -17.83 2.25
N VAL A 370 -5.81 -17.29 2.97
CA VAL A 370 -4.38 -17.51 2.66
C VAL A 370 -4.02 -19.00 2.75
N PRO A 371 -3.01 -19.46 1.98
CA PRO A 371 -2.56 -20.85 2.03
C PRO A 371 -2.12 -21.28 3.44
N ASP A 372 -2.41 -22.52 3.81
CA ASP A 372 -2.14 -23.07 5.15
C ASP A 372 -0.65 -23.00 5.56
N ARG A 373 0.27 -22.99 4.58
CA ARG A 373 1.71 -22.79 4.86
C ARG A 373 2.03 -21.48 5.58
N LEU A 374 1.18 -20.44 5.44
CA LEU A 374 1.35 -19.17 6.14
C LEU A 374 0.84 -19.21 7.58
N ALA A 375 0.09 -20.24 7.95
CA ALA A 375 -0.30 -20.53 9.32
C ALA A 375 0.75 -21.37 10.08
N ALA A 376 1.89 -21.71 9.44
CA ALA A 376 2.97 -22.43 10.11
C ALA A 376 3.55 -21.64 11.29
N GLY A 377 3.94 -22.33 12.37
CA GLY A 377 4.54 -21.72 13.56
C GLY A 377 3.54 -21.00 14.46
N LEU A 378 2.27 -21.35 14.40
CA LEU A 378 1.29 -20.98 15.42
C LEU A 378 1.58 -21.71 16.74
N THR A 379 1.36 -21.02 17.84
CA THR A 379 1.34 -21.68 19.16
C THR A 379 0.09 -22.57 19.29
N PRO A 380 0.06 -23.57 20.19
CA PRO A 380 -1.11 -24.43 20.37
C PRO A 380 -2.42 -23.66 20.66
N VAL A 381 -2.33 -22.51 21.35
CA VAL A 381 -3.48 -21.63 21.64
C VAL A 381 -3.95 -20.91 20.37
N GLU A 382 -3.02 -20.45 19.55
CA GLU A 382 -3.32 -19.81 18.27
C GLU A 382 -3.89 -20.81 17.26
N GLU A 383 -3.33 -22.03 17.19
CA GLU A 383 -3.85 -23.12 16.34
C GLU A 383 -5.29 -23.48 16.69
N LYS A 384 -5.57 -23.63 17.99
CA LYS A 384 -6.92 -23.93 18.47
C LYS A 384 -7.92 -22.85 18.08
N LEU A 385 -7.58 -21.58 18.27
CA LEU A 385 -8.47 -20.46 17.90
C LEU A 385 -8.58 -20.35 16.38
N TYR A 386 -7.47 -20.45 15.64
CA TYR A 386 -7.48 -20.43 14.19
C TYR A 386 -8.31 -21.58 13.60
N GLY A 387 -8.24 -22.78 14.19
CA GLY A 387 -9.08 -23.93 13.84
C GLY A 387 -10.57 -23.68 14.03
N ALA A 388 -10.94 -22.87 15.04
CA ALA A 388 -12.34 -22.49 15.30
C ALA A 388 -12.88 -21.40 14.35
N VAL A 389 -12.02 -20.56 13.75
CA VAL A 389 -12.44 -19.53 12.78
C VAL A 389 -12.70 -20.19 11.43
N THR A 390 -13.85 -19.94 10.83
CA THR A 390 -14.23 -20.43 9.49
C THR A 390 -13.97 -19.38 8.40
N ARG A 391 -14.23 -19.74 7.15
CA ARG A 391 -14.24 -18.79 6.02
C ARG A 391 -15.46 -17.89 6.01
N GLU A 392 -16.54 -18.32 6.67
CA GLU A 392 -17.75 -17.52 6.84
C GLU A 392 -17.62 -16.63 8.09
N PRO A 393 -18.24 -15.43 8.07
CA PRO A 393 -18.21 -14.53 9.22
C PRO A 393 -18.86 -15.15 10.46
N GLN A 394 -18.09 -15.30 11.52
CA GLN A 394 -18.56 -15.81 12.82
C GLN A 394 -18.63 -14.67 13.83
N PRO A 395 -19.76 -14.50 14.56
CA PRO A 395 -19.91 -13.45 15.55
C PRO A 395 -18.92 -13.63 16.71
N LEU A 396 -18.25 -12.56 17.11
CA LEU A 396 -17.21 -12.59 18.14
C LEU A 396 -17.76 -12.92 19.54
N ASP A 397 -19.02 -12.63 19.83
CA ASP A 397 -19.69 -12.98 21.09
C ASP A 397 -19.77 -14.49 21.32
N ARG A 398 -19.79 -15.28 20.23
CA ARG A 398 -19.77 -16.74 20.27
C ARG A 398 -18.35 -17.34 20.18
N LEU A 399 -17.45 -16.64 19.50
CA LEU A 399 -16.09 -17.11 19.26
C LEU A 399 -15.17 -16.86 20.47
N LEU A 400 -15.33 -15.70 21.13
CA LEU A 400 -14.45 -15.25 22.22
C LEU A 400 -15.12 -15.42 23.57
N LEU A 401 -14.65 -16.41 24.34
CA LEU A 401 -15.14 -16.70 25.69
C LEU A 401 -14.24 -16.14 26.79
N SER A 402 -13.07 -15.58 26.42
CA SER A 402 -12.10 -15.04 27.37
C SER A 402 -11.25 -13.92 26.76
N THR A 403 -10.66 -13.08 27.63
CA THR A 403 -9.73 -12.02 27.25
C THR A 403 -8.46 -12.57 26.58
N VAL A 404 -8.01 -13.76 26.97
CA VAL A 404 -6.86 -14.44 26.35
C VAL A 404 -7.13 -14.74 24.88
N GLN A 405 -8.35 -15.22 24.57
CA GLN A 405 -8.74 -15.46 23.18
C GLN A 405 -8.82 -14.18 22.35
N ALA A 406 -9.20 -13.05 22.95
CA ALA A 406 -9.20 -11.76 22.26
C ALA A 406 -7.77 -11.33 21.86
N VAL A 407 -6.80 -11.44 22.78
CA VAL A 407 -5.38 -11.17 22.50
C VAL A 407 -4.83 -12.14 21.44
N THR A 408 -5.23 -13.41 21.51
CA THR A 408 -4.83 -14.42 20.51
C THR A 408 -5.42 -14.09 19.14
N LEU A 409 -6.67 -13.65 19.06
CA LEU A 409 -7.30 -13.23 17.82
C LEU A 409 -6.59 -12.02 17.21
N ASP A 410 -6.21 -11.03 18.03
CA ASP A 410 -5.43 -9.86 17.55
C ASP A 410 -4.09 -10.28 16.93
N ARG A 411 -3.42 -11.30 17.47
CA ARG A 411 -2.19 -11.86 16.88
C ARG A 411 -2.45 -12.54 15.53
N LEU A 412 -3.53 -13.31 15.41
CA LEU A 412 -3.93 -13.95 14.15
C LEU A 412 -4.27 -12.90 13.08
N VAL A 413 -4.92 -11.81 13.48
CA VAL A 413 -5.22 -10.66 12.61
C VAL A 413 -3.92 -9.97 12.17
N ALA A 414 -3.00 -9.70 13.10
CA ALA A 414 -1.70 -9.09 12.78
C ALA A 414 -0.86 -9.95 11.83
N ARG A 415 -1.01 -11.29 11.88
CA ARG A 415 -0.38 -12.23 10.93
C ARG A 415 -1.12 -12.34 9.60
N GLY A 416 -2.22 -11.61 9.39
CA GLY A 416 -3.01 -11.67 8.17
C GLY A 416 -3.78 -12.98 7.95
N LEU A 417 -3.98 -13.79 8.99
CA LEU A 417 -4.66 -15.08 8.91
C LEU A 417 -6.19 -14.96 9.09
N VAL A 418 -6.62 -13.92 9.80
CA VAL A 418 -8.02 -13.65 10.13
C VAL A 418 -8.37 -12.20 9.79
N HIS A 419 -9.51 -11.99 9.16
CA HIS A 419 -10.15 -10.70 9.01
C HIS A 419 -11.17 -10.48 10.13
N LEU A 420 -11.21 -9.26 10.64
CA LEU A 420 -12.31 -8.79 11.48
C LEU A 420 -13.31 -8.02 10.62
N CYS A 421 -14.61 -8.25 10.87
CA CYS A 421 -15.68 -7.45 10.29
C CYS A 421 -16.31 -6.58 11.39
N GLY A 422 -16.82 -5.42 11.00
CA GLY A 422 -17.47 -4.50 11.92
C GLY A 422 -17.98 -3.26 11.22
N PHE A 423 -18.69 -2.40 11.96
CA PHE A 423 -19.20 -1.14 11.46
C PHE A 423 -18.04 -0.19 11.11
N THR A 424 -18.07 0.36 9.89
CA THR A 424 -17.02 1.19 9.29
C THR A 424 -17.59 2.47 8.68
N PRO A 425 -16.75 3.45 8.28
CA PRO A 425 -17.19 4.60 7.49
C PRO A 425 -17.89 4.22 6.17
N SER A 426 -17.48 3.13 5.50
CA SER A 426 -18.19 2.62 4.32
C SER A 426 -19.63 2.21 4.63
N ASP A 427 -19.88 1.57 5.76
CA ASP A 427 -21.24 1.26 6.20
C ASP A 427 -22.03 2.54 6.50
N ALA A 428 -21.42 3.53 7.15
CA ALA A 428 -22.08 4.81 7.41
C ALA A 428 -22.48 5.51 6.09
N ALA A 429 -21.65 5.42 5.05
CA ALA A 429 -21.96 5.94 3.71
C ALA A 429 -23.15 5.20 3.06
N HIS A 430 -23.25 3.87 3.24
CA HIS A 430 -24.40 3.09 2.75
C HIS A 430 -25.70 3.48 3.47
N VAL A 431 -25.67 3.66 4.79
CA VAL A 431 -26.84 4.10 5.57
C VAL A 431 -27.33 5.47 5.09
N ARG A 432 -26.41 6.37 4.76
CA ARG A 432 -26.71 7.71 4.26
C ARG A 432 -27.12 7.75 2.79
N GLY A 433 -27.17 6.61 2.09
CA GLY A 433 -27.48 6.54 0.67
C GLY A 433 -26.40 7.16 -0.25
N LEU A 434 -25.22 7.39 0.27
CA LEU A 434 -24.07 7.94 -0.48
C LEU A 434 -23.33 6.87 -1.26
N GLN A 435 -23.53 5.61 -0.89
CA GLN A 435 -23.08 4.40 -1.59
C GLN A 435 -24.22 3.38 -1.59
N ALA A 436 -24.28 2.51 -2.63
CA ALA A 436 -25.35 1.54 -2.78
C ALA A 436 -24.89 0.21 -3.40
N ASN A 437 -23.60 -0.08 -3.35
CA ASN A 437 -22.99 -1.24 -4.01
C ASN A 437 -23.01 -2.52 -3.16
N TRP A 438 -23.29 -2.42 -1.85
CA TRP A 438 -23.33 -3.55 -0.92
C TRP A 438 -24.66 -3.63 -0.16
N ASN A 439 -24.73 -4.48 0.87
CA ASN A 439 -25.96 -4.72 1.62
C ASN A 439 -26.29 -3.57 2.59
N ALA A 440 -27.29 -2.75 2.23
CA ALA A 440 -27.68 -1.58 3.02
C ALA A 440 -28.30 -1.94 4.37
N GLU A 441 -28.99 -3.09 4.48
CA GLU A 441 -29.63 -3.52 5.72
C GLU A 441 -28.58 -3.91 6.78
N ALA A 442 -27.53 -4.64 6.38
CA ALA A 442 -26.42 -4.95 7.29
C ALA A 442 -25.71 -3.67 7.78
N ALA A 443 -25.52 -2.67 6.90
CA ALA A 443 -25.00 -1.37 7.28
C ALA A 443 -25.89 -0.68 8.32
N ARG A 444 -27.19 -0.64 8.09
CA ARG A 444 -28.18 -0.02 8.99
C ARG A 444 -28.20 -0.70 10.37
N LEU A 445 -28.26 -2.02 10.41
CA LEU A 445 -28.21 -2.78 11.66
C LEU A 445 -26.89 -2.57 12.41
N GLY A 446 -25.77 -2.54 11.69
CA GLY A 446 -24.46 -2.22 12.26
C GLY A 446 -24.42 -0.83 12.90
N ALA A 447 -24.99 0.18 12.23
CA ALA A 447 -25.12 1.53 12.76
C ALA A 447 -25.99 1.59 14.03
N VAL A 448 -27.13 0.87 14.04
CA VAL A 448 -28.00 0.75 15.23
C VAL A 448 -27.22 0.16 16.42
N LEU A 449 -26.52 -0.95 16.18
CA LEU A 449 -25.73 -1.60 17.22
C LEU A 449 -24.61 -0.70 17.74
N PHE A 450 -23.95 0.03 16.84
CA PHE A 450 -22.87 0.94 17.21
C PHE A 450 -23.40 2.15 17.98
N ALA A 451 -24.53 2.74 17.59
CA ALA A 451 -25.18 3.86 18.27
C ALA A 451 -25.59 3.51 19.72
N ARG A 452 -26.01 2.27 19.95
CA ARG A 452 -26.41 1.76 21.27
C ARG A 452 -25.23 1.50 22.23
N ARG A 453 -23.98 1.55 21.75
CA ARG A 453 -22.81 1.44 22.65
C ARG A 453 -22.88 2.55 23.70
N ARG A 454 -22.35 2.26 24.88
CA ARG A 454 -22.40 3.21 25.99
C ARG A 454 -21.10 3.97 26.14
N ASP A 455 -21.21 5.24 26.45
CA ASP A 455 -20.08 6.07 26.87
C ASP A 455 -19.67 5.78 28.32
N GLY A 456 -18.64 6.48 28.83
CA GLY A 456 -18.18 6.35 30.22
C GLY A 456 -19.22 6.73 31.28
N SER A 457 -20.30 7.44 30.89
CA SER A 457 -21.43 7.81 31.73
C SER A 457 -22.61 6.83 31.61
N GLY A 458 -22.49 5.81 30.79
CA GLY A 458 -23.54 4.79 30.56
C GLY A 458 -24.63 5.19 29.57
N ASN A 459 -24.51 6.36 28.92
CA ASN A 459 -25.48 6.81 27.91
C ASN A 459 -25.15 6.21 26.53
N PRO A 460 -26.16 5.99 25.65
CA PRO A 460 -25.89 5.66 24.26
C PRO A 460 -25.01 6.74 23.59
N ILE A 461 -24.06 6.31 22.76
CA ILE A 461 -23.13 7.25 22.10
C ILE A 461 -23.81 8.10 21.03
N ALA A 462 -24.94 7.64 20.50
CA ALA A 462 -25.78 8.42 19.60
C ALA A 462 -27.25 8.03 19.80
N PRO A 463 -28.23 8.93 19.52
CA PRO A 463 -29.65 8.65 19.68
C PRO A 463 -30.14 7.58 18.68
N ASP A 464 -29.57 7.52 17.50
CA ASP A 464 -29.99 6.61 16.42
C ASP A 464 -28.87 6.33 15.41
N ALA A 465 -29.17 5.49 14.42
CA ALA A 465 -28.26 5.09 13.35
C ALA A 465 -27.85 6.28 12.46
N GLU A 466 -28.75 7.21 12.20
CA GLU A 466 -28.49 8.38 11.34
C GLU A 466 -27.48 9.31 12.00
N ALA A 467 -27.68 9.62 13.28
CA ALA A 467 -26.81 10.48 14.07
C ALA A 467 -25.37 9.91 14.18
N ILE A 468 -25.22 8.60 14.42
CA ILE A 468 -23.90 7.99 14.47
C ILE A 468 -23.21 7.99 13.11
N CYS A 469 -23.94 7.73 12.02
CA CYS A 469 -23.39 7.79 10.68
C CYS A 469 -22.89 9.19 10.33
N HIS A 470 -23.65 10.23 10.66
CA HIS A 470 -23.23 11.61 10.47
C HIS A 470 -21.93 11.92 11.24
N ARG A 471 -21.86 11.52 12.52
CA ARG A 471 -20.65 11.71 13.34
C ARG A 471 -19.43 10.98 12.77
N VAL A 472 -19.62 9.74 12.28
CA VAL A 472 -18.53 8.95 11.69
C VAL A 472 -18.01 9.61 10.42
N LEU A 473 -18.88 10.03 9.51
CA LEU A 473 -18.47 10.71 8.28
C LEU A 473 -17.79 12.06 8.56
N ALA A 474 -18.31 12.83 9.52
CA ALA A 474 -17.67 14.06 9.97
C ALA A 474 -16.26 13.80 10.56
N ALA A 475 -16.09 12.70 11.31
CA ALA A 475 -14.78 12.32 11.85
C ALA A 475 -13.80 11.92 10.73
N VAL A 476 -14.24 11.26 9.65
CA VAL A 476 -13.39 10.98 8.47
C VAL A 476 -12.96 12.29 7.81
N THR A 477 -13.90 13.18 7.52
CA THR A 477 -13.61 14.50 6.93
C THR A 477 -12.61 15.27 7.79
N ARG A 478 -12.83 15.31 9.10
CA ARG A 478 -11.94 15.96 10.04
C ARG A 478 -10.52 15.37 10.03
N ARG A 479 -10.41 14.05 10.07
CA ARG A 479 -9.11 13.37 10.04
C ARG A 479 -8.40 13.53 8.69
N SER A 480 -9.16 13.60 7.59
CA SER A 480 -8.60 13.92 6.26
C SER A 480 -8.03 15.33 6.23
N ALA A 481 -8.72 16.32 6.81
CA ALA A 481 -8.21 17.69 6.92
C ALA A 481 -6.90 17.74 7.73
N GLU A 482 -6.82 17.01 8.84
CA GLU A 482 -5.60 16.89 9.64
C GLU A 482 -4.45 16.28 8.83
N ALA A 483 -4.69 15.19 8.08
CA ALA A 483 -3.69 14.53 7.25
C ALA A 483 -3.15 15.46 6.15
N ILE A 484 -4.04 16.20 5.50
CA ILE A 484 -3.69 17.18 4.47
C ILE A 484 -2.83 18.30 5.07
N LEU A 485 -3.25 18.88 6.20
CA LEU A 485 -2.53 19.95 6.88
C LEU A 485 -1.17 19.47 7.43
N GLU A 486 -1.13 18.26 8.02
CA GLU A 486 0.11 17.65 8.51
C GLU A 486 1.13 17.48 7.36
N THR A 487 0.66 17.05 6.19
CA THR A 487 1.51 16.88 5.02
C THR A 487 1.98 18.24 4.49
N ALA A 488 1.09 19.21 4.33
CA ALA A 488 1.46 20.55 3.84
C ALA A 488 2.51 21.21 4.74
N LEU A 489 2.30 21.17 6.05
CA LEU A 489 3.26 21.74 7.02
C LEU A 489 4.60 21.02 6.99
N ALA A 490 4.61 19.70 6.82
CA ALA A 490 5.85 18.95 6.74
C ALA A 490 6.63 19.24 5.45
N GLU A 491 5.94 19.49 4.35
CA GLU A 491 6.54 19.92 3.10
C GLU A 491 7.15 21.34 3.18
N ASP A 492 6.64 22.16 4.09
CA ASP A 492 7.20 23.46 4.46
C ASP A 492 8.29 23.38 5.56
N ASN A 493 8.81 22.17 5.83
CA ASN A 493 9.85 21.90 6.83
C ASN A 493 9.45 22.16 8.28
N HIS A 494 8.15 22.03 8.59
CA HIS A 494 7.63 22.07 9.96
C HIS A 494 7.37 20.65 10.49
N ASP A 495 7.33 20.48 11.80
CA ASP A 495 6.80 19.27 12.42
C ASP A 495 5.27 19.25 12.29
N GLY A 496 4.79 18.74 11.16
CA GLY A 496 3.36 18.74 10.80
C GLY A 496 2.51 18.04 11.84
N ALA A 497 2.91 16.85 12.29
CA ALA A 497 2.16 16.06 13.28
C ALA A 497 2.02 16.81 14.61
N ARG A 498 3.12 17.36 15.14
CA ARG A 498 3.12 18.13 16.37
C ARG A 498 2.33 19.42 16.24
N THR A 499 2.45 20.12 15.11
CA THR A 499 1.73 21.36 14.86
C THR A 499 0.23 21.11 14.77
N VAL A 500 -0.20 20.09 14.04
CA VAL A 500 -1.63 19.72 13.93
C VAL A 500 -2.20 19.28 15.29
N ALA A 501 -1.43 18.59 16.12
CA ALA A 501 -1.85 18.19 17.47
C ALA A 501 -1.98 19.38 18.47
N HIS A 502 -1.49 20.55 18.10
CA HIS A 502 -1.56 21.73 18.99
C HIS A 502 -3.01 22.20 19.20
N THR A 503 -3.37 22.50 20.44
CA THR A 503 -4.74 22.84 20.84
C THR A 503 -5.35 23.99 20.03
N LEU A 504 -4.57 25.02 19.67
CA LEU A 504 -5.07 26.13 18.86
C LEU A 504 -5.42 25.70 17.43
N VAL A 505 -4.62 24.83 16.83
CA VAL A 505 -4.88 24.27 15.51
C VAL A 505 -6.13 23.38 15.54
N GLN A 506 -6.26 22.55 16.58
CA GLN A 506 -7.46 21.73 16.77
C GLN A 506 -8.71 22.60 16.91
N ARG A 507 -8.66 23.67 17.71
CA ARG A 507 -9.79 24.62 17.84
C ARG A 507 -10.12 25.34 16.53
N ALA A 508 -9.11 25.70 15.74
CA ALA A 508 -9.32 26.33 14.43
C ALA A 508 -10.03 25.38 13.47
N LEU A 509 -9.57 24.12 13.40
CA LEU A 509 -10.17 23.09 12.60
C LEU A 509 -11.60 22.70 13.06
N ASP A 510 -11.94 22.85 14.36
CA ASP A 510 -13.28 22.65 14.89
C ASP A 510 -14.21 23.86 14.63
N GLY A 511 -13.69 24.95 14.06
CA GLY A 511 -14.44 26.20 13.92
C GLY A 511 -14.80 26.84 15.26
N ALA A 512 -14.15 26.39 16.35
CA ALA A 512 -14.46 26.85 17.70
C ALA A 512 -14.06 28.30 17.90
N GLY A 513 -15.07 29.15 18.09
CA GLY A 513 -14.90 30.56 18.40
C GLY A 513 -14.77 30.83 19.90
N GLY A 514 -14.35 32.04 20.23
CA GLY A 514 -14.24 32.59 21.58
C GLY A 514 -13.93 34.08 21.48
N ILE A 515 -13.20 34.66 22.46
CA ILE A 515 -12.69 36.02 22.34
C ILE A 515 -11.75 36.17 21.15
N ALA A 516 -10.96 35.12 20.85
CA ALA A 516 -10.13 35.05 19.66
C ALA A 516 -10.55 33.87 18.78
N ARG A 517 -10.57 34.07 17.45
CA ARG A 517 -10.76 33.04 16.43
C ARG A 517 -9.47 32.87 15.66
N LEU A 518 -9.04 31.64 15.46
CA LEU A 518 -7.95 31.29 14.57
C LEU A 518 -8.54 30.64 13.33
N SER A 519 -8.09 31.03 12.15
CA SER A 519 -8.43 30.40 10.87
C SER A 519 -7.18 29.82 10.22
N LEU A 520 -7.33 28.71 9.56
CA LEU A 520 -6.28 28.03 8.80
C LEU A 520 -6.75 27.95 7.34
N ALA A 521 -5.85 28.24 6.42
CA ALA A 521 -6.10 28.11 5.00
C ALA A 521 -4.87 27.46 4.33
N LEU A 522 -5.10 26.74 3.25
CA LEU A 522 -4.05 26.25 2.37
C LEU A 522 -3.93 27.22 1.18
N ASP A 523 -2.71 27.59 0.82
CA ASP A 523 -2.44 28.41 -0.38
C ASP A 523 -2.61 27.61 -1.69
N ARG A 524 -2.91 26.33 -1.59
CA ARG A 524 -3.06 25.44 -2.74
C ARG A 524 -4.41 24.72 -2.69
N PRO A 525 -5.07 24.51 -3.84
CA PRO A 525 -6.28 23.69 -3.87
C PRO A 525 -5.99 22.25 -3.51
N VAL A 526 -7.00 21.55 -2.98
CA VAL A 526 -6.96 20.12 -2.68
C VAL A 526 -7.67 19.36 -3.80
N ILE A 527 -7.00 18.35 -4.35
CA ILE A 527 -7.60 17.39 -5.28
C ILE A 527 -7.86 16.10 -4.51
N GLY A 528 -9.14 15.75 -4.36
CA GLY A 528 -9.55 14.48 -3.75
C GLY A 528 -9.61 13.38 -4.79
N LEU A 529 -8.93 12.26 -4.55
CA LEU A 529 -8.97 11.03 -5.34
C LEU A 529 -9.57 9.88 -4.53
N GLY A 530 -10.01 8.84 -5.24
CA GLY A 530 -10.63 7.65 -4.65
C GLY A 530 -12.15 7.67 -4.73
N ALA A 531 -12.76 6.48 -4.69
CA ALA A 531 -14.21 6.34 -4.84
C ALA A 531 -15.01 7.03 -3.73
N SER A 532 -14.43 7.20 -2.55
CA SER A 532 -15.03 7.86 -1.39
C SER A 532 -14.69 9.36 -1.27
N ALA A 533 -13.80 9.89 -2.10
CA ALA A 533 -13.38 11.29 -2.04
C ALA A 533 -14.55 12.30 -2.11
N PRO A 534 -15.55 12.15 -3.01
CA PRO A 534 -16.69 13.07 -3.05
C PRO A 534 -17.47 13.14 -1.72
N LEU A 535 -17.45 12.05 -0.94
CA LEU A 535 -18.16 11.97 0.34
C LEU A 535 -17.49 12.78 1.45
N HIS A 536 -16.17 12.90 1.39
CA HIS A 536 -15.37 13.44 2.49
C HIS A 536 -14.81 14.83 2.18
N TYR A 537 -14.52 15.13 0.91
CA TYR A 537 -13.85 16.39 0.54
C TYR A 537 -14.82 17.52 0.19
N ALA A 538 -16.08 17.24 -0.17
CA ALA A 538 -17.08 18.28 -0.37
C ALA A 538 -17.28 19.19 0.86
N GLY A 539 -17.06 18.67 2.07
CA GLY A 539 -17.14 19.40 3.33
C GLY A 539 -15.87 20.16 3.73
N LEU A 540 -14.77 20.04 2.97
CA LEU A 540 -13.50 20.75 3.23
C LEU A 540 -13.39 22.10 2.54
N SER A 541 -14.36 22.47 1.71
CA SER A 541 -14.38 23.70 0.90
C SER A 541 -14.96 24.92 1.66
N GLY A 542 -14.83 24.96 3.00
CA GLY A 542 -15.35 26.05 3.82
C GLY A 542 -14.29 26.88 4.51
#